data_cee9d17dbc85b4dd51f3ba6347279fc6
#
_entry.id   cee9d17dbc85b4dd51f3ba6347279fc6
#
_cell.length_a   1.000
_cell.length_b   1.000
_cell.length_c   1.000
_cell.angle_alpha   90.00
_cell.angle_beta   90.00
_cell.angle_gamma   90.00
#
_symmetry.space_group_name_H-M   'P 1'
#
loop_
_entity.id
_entity.type
_entity.pdbx_description
1 polymer ?
#
loop_
_entity_poly.entity_id
_entity_poly.type
_entity_poly.pdbx_seq_one_letter_code
_entity_poly.pdbx_strand_id
1 'polypeptide(L)'
;MAKIPSPFKSLSAERRLSLVQEALVKHKGAKALYAQRIAAKGGGFRAATLISWPADRIAKESLRLGALTPQDELELLQLLYVDLEPQYQITFLDTMGVSHENGVIPEDLEAPYAAAEAVVRGAEAVLANHGDAGRHYLRTLVVYNLSAWPGLDTVVSAEG
;
A
#
# COMPACT_ATOMS: atom_id res chain seq x y z
N MET A 1 16.09 16.47 -8.12
CA MET A 1 15.63 15.06 -7.99
C MET A 1 14.12 14.99 -8.18
N ALA A 2 13.68 14.16 -9.08
CA ALA A 2 12.26 13.93 -9.26
C ALA A 2 11.70 13.25 -7.99
N LYS A 3 10.66 13.83 -7.43
CA LYS A 3 9.98 13.25 -6.26
C LYS A 3 9.25 11.98 -6.71
N ILE A 4 9.50 10.86 -6.03
CA ILE A 4 8.80 9.63 -6.32
C ILE A 4 7.32 9.83 -5.96
N PRO A 5 6.38 9.61 -6.90
CA PRO A 5 4.95 9.77 -6.59
C PRO A 5 4.51 8.80 -5.50
N SER A 6 3.54 9.19 -4.69
CA SER A 6 2.94 8.31 -3.70
C SER A 6 2.41 7.03 -4.38
N PRO A 7 2.79 5.84 -3.92
CA PRO A 7 2.27 4.60 -4.50
C PRO A 7 0.75 4.51 -4.46
N PHE A 8 0.10 5.03 -3.42
CA PHE A 8 -1.35 5.07 -3.35
C PHE A 8 -1.94 5.94 -4.47
N LYS A 9 -1.37 7.12 -4.69
CA LYS A 9 -1.85 8.05 -5.73
C LYS A 9 -1.60 7.54 -7.15
N SER A 10 -0.66 6.64 -7.33
CA SER A 10 -0.41 6.03 -8.64
C SER A 10 -1.36 4.88 -8.98
N LEU A 11 -2.16 4.41 -8.04
CA LEU A 11 -3.24 3.46 -8.32
C LEU A 11 -4.34 4.15 -9.13
N SER A 12 -5.10 3.37 -9.90
CA SER A 12 -6.27 3.90 -10.61
C SER A 12 -7.32 4.42 -9.63
N ALA A 13 -8.17 5.33 -10.08
CA ALA A 13 -9.26 5.87 -9.25
C ALA A 13 -10.17 4.76 -8.72
N GLU A 14 -10.46 3.75 -9.54
CA GLU A 14 -11.27 2.60 -9.15
C GLU A 14 -10.62 1.78 -8.04
N ARG A 15 -9.31 1.54 -8.15
CA ARG A 15 -8.59 0.77 -7.12
C ARG A 15 -8.49 1.54 -5.81
N ARG A 16 -8.24 2.84 -5.87
CA ARG A 16 -8.23 3.68 -4.66
C ARG A 16 -9.57 3.66 -3.95
N LEU A 17 -10.66 3.81 -4.71
CA LEU A 17 -12.01 3.76 -4.16
C LEU A 17 -12.29 2.39 -3.53
N SER A 18 -11.97 1.32 -4.23
CA SER A 18 -12.16 -0.05 -3.74
C SER A 18 -11.40 -0.29 -2.43
N LEU A 19 -10.16 0.19 -2.32
CA LEU A 19 -9.38 0.06 -1.09
C LEU A 19 -10.01 0.80 0.09
N VAL A 20 -10.47 2.03 -0.12
CA VAL A 20 -11.11 2.79 0.95
C VAL A 20 -12.41 2.10 1.38
N GLN A 21 -13.20 1.59 0.44
CA GLN A 21 -14.41 0.84 0.74
C GLN A 21 -14.10 -0.42 1.57
N GLU A 22 -13.05 -1.17 1.19
CA GLU A 22 -12.63 -2.35 1.94
C GLU A 22 -12.18 -2.01 3.37
N ALA A 23 -11.44 -0.92 3.53
CA ALA A 23 -11.02 -0.45 4.85
C ALA A 23 -12.22 -0.10 5.73
N LEU A 24 -13.23 0.53 5.16
CA LEU A 24 -14.45 0.90 5.89
C LEU A 24 -15.24 -0.34 6.35
N VAL A 25 -15.18 -1.42 5.59
CA VAL A 25 -15.82 -2.69 5.97
C VAL A 25 -15.01 -3.44 7.01
N LYS A 26 -13.68 -3.52 6.83
CA LYS A 26 -12.80 -4.36 7.65
C LYS A 26 -12.39 -3.75 8.98
N HIS A 27 -12.28 -2.42 9.05
CA HIS A 27 -11.78 -1.74 10.25
C HIS A 27 -12.89 -0.95 10.94
N LYS A 28 -13.21 -1.34 12.16
CA LYS A 28 -14.30 -0.79 12.96
C LYS A 28 -14.25 0.73 13.14
N GLY A 29 -13.05 1.27 13.29
CA GLY A 29 -12.86 2.72 13.51
C GLY A 29 -12.68 3.54 12.24
N ALA A 30 -12.61 2.90 11.08
CA ALA A 30 -12.25 3.59 9.84
C ALA A 30 -13.28 4.65 9.42
N LYS A 31 -14.57 4.36 9.58
CA LYS A 31 -15.63 5.29 9.21
C LYS A 31 -15.54 6.59 10.02
N ALA A 32 -15.37 6.48 11.33
CA ALA A 32 -15.21 7.64 12.22
C ALA A 32 -13.93 8.42 11.87
N LEU A 33 -12.83 7.71 11.61
CA LEU A 33 -11.56 8.33 11.23
C LEU A 33 -11.69 9.13 9.94
N TYR A 34 -12.25 8.51 8.90
CA TYR A 34 -12.39 9.18 7.60
C TYR A 34 -13.39 10.34 7.66
N ALA A 35 -14.45 10.23 8.47
CA ALA A 35 -15.35 11.34 8.73
C ALA A 35 -14.59 12.53 9.33
N GLN A 36 -13.69 12.28 10.29
CA GLN A 36 -12.86 13.33 10.88
C GLN A 36 -11.91 13.95 9.85
N ARG A 37 -11.33 13.13 8.95
CA ARG A 37 -10.47 13.62 7.85
C ARG A 37 -11.22 14.55 6.93
N ILE A 38 -12.44 14.19 6.55
CA ILE A 38 -13.29 15.02 5.68
C ILE A 38 -13.61 16.34 6.37
N ALA A 39 -14.04 16.29 7.63
CA ALA A 39 -14.38 17.49 8.40
C ALA A 39 -13.17 18.43 8.53
N ALA A 40 -11.97 17.88 8.77
CA ALA A 40 -10.74 18.65 8.89
C ALA A 40 -10.32 19.31 7.58
N LYS A 41 -10.70 18.74 6.43
CA LYS A 41 -10.37 19.29 5.11
C LYS A 41 -11.30 20.43 4.67
N GLY A 42 -12.26 20.81 5.51
CA GLY A 42 -13.12 21.96 5.22
C GLY A 42 -14.29 21.67 4.29
N GLY A 43 -14.78 20.43 4.27
CA GLY A 43 -15.94 20.04 3.46
C GLY A 43 -17.28 20.63 3.90
N GLY A 44 -17.29 21.46 4.93
CA GLY A 44 -18.51 22.11 5.43
C GLY A 44 -19.39 21.24 6.32
N PHE A 45 -18.96 20.01 6.62
CA PHE A 45 -19.72 19.08 7.44
C PHE A 45 -19.00 18.79 8.76
N ARG A 46 -19.78 18.55 9.80
CA ARG A 46 -19.25 18.08 11.08
C ARG A 46 -19.03 16.56 11.02
N ALA A 47 -18.02 16.05 11.69
CA ALA A 47 -17.74 14.61 11.74
C ALA A 47 -18.97 13.81 12.20
N ALA A 48 -19.73 14.31 13.19
CA ALA A 48 -20.93 13.65 13.68
C ALA A 48 -22.00 13.47 12.59
N THR A 49 -22.12 14.42 11.68
CA THR A 49 -23.04 14.32 10.53
C THR A 49 -22.54 13.29 9.52
N LEU A 50 -21.24 13.31 9.24
CA LEU A 50 -20.62 12.42 8.25
C LEU A 50 -20.71 10.94 8.66
N ILE A 51 -20.66 10.63 9.93
CA ILE A 51 -20.77 9.25 10.43
C ILE A 51 -22.10 8.60 10.00
N SER A 52 -23.15 9.41 9.81
CA SER A 52 -24.45 8.90 9.37
C SER A 52 -24.49 8.58 7.86
N TRP A 53 -23.50 9.01 7.09
CA TRP A 53 -23.46 8.76 5.66
C TRP A 53 -23.16 7.29 5.36
N PRO A 54 -23.63 6.75 4.21
CA PRO A 54 -23.20 5.43 3.76
C PRO A 54 -21.69 5.39 3.56
N ALA A 55 -21.09 4.23 3.80
CA ALA A 55 -19.64 4.03 3.66
C ALA A 55 -19.15 4.43 2.26
N ASP A 56 -19.89 4.09 1.22
CA ASP A 56 -19.53 4.45 -0.17
C ASP A 56 -19.40 5.97 -0.35
N ARG A 57 -20.31 6.74 0.21
CA ARG A 57 -20.27 8.19 0.13
C ARG A 57 -19.06 8.77 0.87
N ILE A 58 -18.73 8.21 2.04
CA ILE A 58 -17.54 8.61 2.80
C ILE A 58 -16.27 8.30 1.99
N ALA A 59 -16.20 7.12 1.37
CA ALA A 59 -15.06 6.73 0.55
C ALA A 59 -14.86 7.70 -0.62
N LYS A 60 -15.91 8.01 -1.35
CA LYS A 60 -15.86 8.93 -2.50
C LYS A 60 -15.45 10.33 -2.08
N GLU A 61 -16.00 10.83 -1.00
CA GLU A 61 -15.71 12.18 -0.52
C GLU A 61 -14.29 12.31 0.01
N SER A 62 -13.79 11.30 0.74
CA SER A 62 -12.40 11.25 1.21
C SER A 62 -11.41 11.39 0.06
N LEU A 63 -11.65 10.70 -1.05
CA LEU A 63 -10.80 10.74 -2.22
C LEU A 63 -10.95 12.05 -2.99
N ARG A 64 -12.17 12.53 -3.17
CA ARG A 64 -12.46 13.78 -3.87
C ARG A 64 -11.77 14.98 -3.23
N LEU A 65 -11.79 15.05 -1.90
CA LEU A 65 -11.19 16.15 -1.14
C LEU A 65 -9.68 15.97 -0.90
N GLY A 66 -9.12 14.81 -1.23
CA GLY A 66 -7.73 14.51 -0.86
C GLY A 66 -7.54 14.54 0.64
N ALA A 67 -8.51 14.02 1.39
CA ALA A 67 -8.54 14.12 2.85
C ALA A 67 -7.62 13.13 3.56
N LEU A 68 -7.17 12.06 2.87
CA LEU A 68 -6.34 11.03 3.46
C LEU A 68 -4.93 11.55 3.72
N THR A 69 -4.39 11.22 4.90
CA THR A 69 -3.01 11.56 5.25
C THR A 69 -2.03 10.55 4.63
N PRO A 70 -0.72 10.88 4.56
CA PRO A 70 0.28 9.88 4.13
C PRO A 70 0.24 8.59 4.95
N GLN A 71 -0.04 8.67 6.25
CA GLN A 71 -0.18 7.48 7.10
C GLN A 71 -1.42 6.67 6.70
N ASP A 72 -2.53 7.32 6.40
CA ASP A 72 -3.75 6.64 5.91
C ASP A 72 -3.46 5.90 4.61
N GLU A 73 -2.72 6.52 3.69
CA GLU A 73 -2.33 5.91 2.41
C GLU A 73 -1.45 4.67 2.63
N LEU A 74 -0.49 4.74 3.55
CA LEU A 74 0.35 3.60 3.88
C LEU A 74 -0.49 2.43 4.43
N GLU A 75 -1.41 2.71 5.33
CA GLU A 75 -2.28 1.68 5.90
C GLU A 75 -3.16 1.01 4.84
N LEU A 76 -3.65 1.78 3.86
CA LEU A 76 -4.41 1.24 2.73
C LEU A 76 -3.54 0.35 1.85
N LEU A 77 -2.29 0.74 1.61
CA LEU A 77 -1.35 -0.10 0.85
C LEU A 77 -1.01 -1.39 1.61
N GLN A 78 -0.88 -1.32 2.93
CA GLN A 78 -0.69 -2.51 3.75
C GLN A 78 -1.90 -3.44 3.66
N LEU A 79 -3.10 -2.88 3.70
CA LEU A 79 -4.32 -3.67 3.50
C LEU A 79 -4.29 -4.37 2.13
N LEU A 80 -3.92 -3.66 1.08
CA LEU A 80 -3.83 -4.21 -0.27
C LEU A 80 -2.84 -5.37 -0.35
N TYR A 81 -1.63 -5.17 0.10
CA TYR A 81 -0.53 -6.11 -0.15
C TYR A 81 -0.33 -7.17 0.93
N VAL A 82 -0.92 -7.01 2.09
CA VAL A 82 -0.87 -8.02 3.15
C VAL A 82 -2.15 -8.86 3.20
N ASP A 83 -3.30 -8.20 3.14
CA ASP A 83 -4.59 -8.88 3.33
C ASP A 83 -5.29 -9.25 2.02
N LEU A 84 -5.36 -8.33 1.06
CA LEU A 84 -6.17 -8.53 -0.14
C LEU A 84 -5.42 -9.25 -1.27
N GLU A 85 -4.18 -8.86 -1.53
CA GLU A 85 -3.39 -9.40 -2.64
C GLU A 85 -1.97 -9.73 -2.18
N PRO A 86 -1.80 -10.76 -1.33
CA PRO A 86 -0.48 -11.11 -0.81
C PRO A 86 0.43 -11.85 -1.80
N GLN A 87 -0.07 -12.19 -2.99
CA GLN A 87 0.66 -12.98 -3.98
C GLN A 87 1.99 -12.36 -4.43
N TYR A 88 2.06 -11.03 -4.49
CA TYR A 88 3.31 -10.35 -4.87
C TYR A 88 4.39 -10.55 -3.82
N GLN A 89 4.04 -10.37 -2.58
CA GLN A 89 4.94 -10.57 -1.44
C GLN A 89 5.37 -12.03 -1.35
N ILE A 90 4.45 -12.96 -1.53
CA ILE A 90 4.75 -14.39 -1.49
C ILE A 90 5.76 -14.76 -2.57
N THR A 91 5.55 -14.31 -3.82
CA THR A 91 6.49 -14.56 -4.91
C THR A 91 7.86 -13.98 -4.59
N PHE A 92 7.90 -12.76 -4.07
CA PHE A 92 9.14 -12.07 -3.72
C PHE A 92 9.92 -12.85 -2.65
N LEU A 93 9.27 -13.16 -1.55
CA LEU A 93 9.91 -13.85 -0.43
C LEU A 93 10.33 -15.28 -0.77
N ASP A 94 9.48 -16.02 -1.49
CA ASP A 94 9.81 -17.39 -1.92
C ASP A 94 11.02 -17.42 -2.83
N THR A 95 11.11 -16.49 -3.77
CA THR A 95 12.24 -16.43 -4.71
C THR A 95 13.55 -16.14 -3.96
N MET A 96 13.50 -15.29 -2.94
CA MET A 96 14.68 -14.94 -2.13
C MET A 96 15.02 -15.99 -1.08
N GLY A 97 14.12 -16.94 -0.80
CA GLY A 97 14.30 -17.91 0.27
C GLY A 97 14.11 -17.33 1.67
N VAL A 98 13.36 -16.22 1.78
CA VAL A 98 13.06 -15.60 3.08
C VAL A 98 11.86 -16.31 3.71
N SER A 99 11.98 -16.71 4.96
CA SER A 99 10.90 -17.37 5.71
C SER A 99 9.71 -16.43 5.89
N HIS A 100 8.52 -16.94 5.64
CA HIS A 100 7.29 -16.17 5.84
C HIS A 100 6.10 -17.11 6.04
N GLU A 101 5.03 -16.55 6.56
CA GLU A 101 3.72 -17.22 6.63
C GLU A 101 2.73 -16.34 5.87
N ASN A 102 2.30 -16.79 4.70
CA ASN A 102 1.35 -16.07 3.83
C ASN A 102 1.83 -14.65 3.46
N GLY A 103 3.14 -14.49 3.27
CA GLY A 103 3.74 -13.19 2.95
C GLY A 103 4.13 -12.35 4.17
N VAL A 104 3.87 -12.84 5.38
CA VAL A 104 4.23 -12.13 6.62
C VAL A 104 5.53 -12.68 7.16
N ILE A 105 6.53 -11.81 7.30
CA ILE A 105 7.85 -12.18 7.82
C ILE A 105 7.78 -12.30 9.34
N PRO A 106 8.35 -13.39 9.94
CA PRO A 106 8.37 -13.52 11.39
C PRO A 106 9.07 -12.35 12.08
N GLU A 107 8.56 -11.94 13.23
CA GLU A 107 9.11 -10.80 13.99
C GLU A 107 10.54 -11.02 14.48
N ASP A 108 10.97 -12.27 14.63
CA ASP A 108 12.33 -12.61 15.07
C ASP A 108 13.39 -12.45 13.98
N LEU A 109 13.00 -12.23 12.72
CA LEU A 109 13.93 -11.91 11.65
C LEU A 109 14.19 -10.40 11.60
N GLU A 110 15.45 -10.03 11.38
CA GLU A 110 15.88 -8.63 11.33
C GLU A 110 16.25 -8.21 9.93
N ALA A 111 15.91 -6.95 9.57
CA ALA A 111 16.28 -6.36 8.30
C ALA A 111 17.80 -6.04 8.28
N PRO A 112 18.50 -6.15 7.14
CA PRO A 112 17.96 -6.58 5.85
C PRO A 112 17.73 -8.09 5.80
N TYR A 113 16.63 -8.50 5.18
CA TYR A 113 16.20 -9.91 5.16
C TYR A 113 16.92 -10.76 4.12
N ALA A 114 17.56 -10.12 3.14
CA ALA A 114 18.26 -10.81 2.06
C ALA A 114 19.40 -9.95 1.51
N ALA A 115 20.39 -10.59 0.89
CA ALA A 115 21.47 -9.88 0.20
C ALA A 115 20.96 -9.22 -1.09
N ALA A 116 21.64 -8.20 -1.58
CA ALA A 116 21.24 -7.44 -2.76
C ALA A 116 21.00 -8.33 -3.98
N GLU A 117 21.84 -9.34 -4.22
CA GLU A 117 21.66 -10.25 -5.37
C GLU A 117 20.34 -11.04 -5.26
N ALA A 118 19.99 -11.48 -4.06
CA ALA A 118 18.74 -12.19 -3.82
C ALA A 118 17.54 -11.26 -4.02
N VAL A 119 17.64 -10.01 -3.55
CA VAL A 119 16.59 -9.01 -3.73
C VAL A 119 16.33 -8.75 -5.21
N VAL A 120 17.37 -8.61 -6.02
CA VAL A 120 17.25 -8.43 -7.48
C VAL A 120 16.53 -9.61 -8.11
N ARG A 121 16.92 -10.85 -7.76
CA ARG A 121 16.24 -12.05 -8.28
C ARG A 121 14.76 -12.08 -7.90
N GLY A 122 14.46 -11.76 -6.65
CA GLY A 122 13.08 -11.70 -6.18
C GLY A 122 12.25 -10.68 -6.93
N ALA A 123 12.80 -9.49 -7.13
CA ALA A 123 12.14 -8.41 -7.86
C ALA A 123 11.88 -8.80 -9.32
N GLU A 124 12.86 -9.40 -9.99
CA GLU A 124 12.71 -9.87 -11.36
C GLU A 124 11.60 -10.93 -11.48
N ALA A 125 11.51 -11.84 -10.50
CA ALA A 125 10.46 -12.86 -10.47
C ALA A 125 9.07 -12.20 -10.30
N VAL A 126 8.94 -11.19 -9.46
CA VAL A 126 7.68 -10.47 -9.29
C VAL A 126 7.26 -9.78 -10.60
N LEU A 127 8.19 -9.12 -11.27
CA LEU A 127 7.92 -8.47 -12.56
C LEU A 127 7.53 -9.48 -13.63
N ALA A 128 8.22 -10.63 -13.70
CA ALA A 128 7.94 -11.67 -14.68
C ALA A 128 6.57 -12.32 -14.47
N ASN A 129 6.17 -12.53 -13.22
CA ASN A 129 4.93 -13.25 -12.89
C ASN A 129 3.71 -12.34 -12.77
N HIS A 130 3.90 -11.06 -12.42
CA HIS A 130 2.79 -10.17 -12.07
C HIS A 130 2.74 -8.86 -12.88
N GLY A 131 3.75 -8.58 -13.69
CA GLY A 131 3.76 -7.40 -14.58
C GLY A 131 3.62 -6.07 -13.84
N ASP A 132 2.76 -5.19 -14.33
CA ASP A 132 2.59 -3.84 -13.79
C ASP A 132 2.10 -3.82 -12.34
N ALA A 133 1.26 -4.76 -11.96
CA ALA A 133 0.79 -4.88 -10.59
C ALA A 133 1.96 -5.23 -9.65
N GLY A 134 2.84 -6.13 -10.09
CA GLY A 134 4.05 -6.46 -9.33
C GLY A 134 5.01 -5.28 -9.24
N ARG A 135 5.15 -4.51 -10.31
CA ARG A 135 5.98 -3.28 -10.30
C ARG A 135 5.46 -2.28 -9.29
N HIS A 136 4.16 -2.09 -9.21
CA HIS A 136 3.55 -1.19 -8.22
C HIS A 136 3.87 -1.65 -6.79
N TYR A 137 3.77 -2.96 -6.54
CA TYR A 137 4.14 -3.53 -5.24
C TYR A 137 5.61 -3.23 -4.90
N LEU A 138 6.52 -3.46 -5.85
CA LEU A 138 7.95 -3.20 -5.62
C LEU A 138 8.24 -1.72 -5.39
N ARG A 139 7.58 -0.83 -6.12
CA ARG A 139 7.68 0.63 -5.88
C ARG A 139 7.22 1.01 -4.48
N THR A 140 6.18 0.35 -3.99
CA THR A 140 5.70 0.56 -2.63
C THR A 140 6.79 0.23 -1.61
N LEU A 141 7.49 -0.89 -1.79
CA LEU A 141 8.61 -1.26 -0.92
C LEU A 141 9.76 -0.25 -1.01
N VAL A 142 10.08 0.26 -2.20
CA VAL A 142 11.14 1.27 -2.36
C VAL A 142 10.80 2.54 -1.59
N VAL A 143 9.55 2.98 -1.64
CA VAL A 143 9.14 4.20 -0.96
C VAL A 143 9.12 4.04 0.57
N TYR A 144 8.66 2.91 1.07
CA TYR A 144 8.39 2.76 2.50
C TYR A 144 9.36 1.86 3.25
N ASN A 145 10.09 0.98 2.59
CA ASN A 145 10.90 -0.04 3.28
C ASN A 145 12.18 -0.42 2.53
N LEU A 146 12.81 0.52 1.85
CA LEU A 146 14.00 0.24 1.04
C LEU A 146 15.15 -0.33 1.87
N SER A 147 15.31 0.10 3.13
CA SER A 147 16.40 -0.37 3.98
C SER A 147 16.35 -1.87 4.23
N ALA A 148 15.19 -2.48 4.19
CA ALA A 148 15.02 -3.93 4.34
C ALA A 148 15.39 -4.70 3.08
N TRP A 149 15.44 -4.04 1.92
CA TRP A 149 15.59 -4.67 0.62
C TRP A 149 16.69 -3.99 -0.20
N PRO A 150 17.96 -4.17 0.16
CA PRO A 150 19.09 -3.48 -0.51
C PRO A 150 19.12 -3.84 -2.01
N GLY A 151 19.29 -2.81 -2.85
CA GLY A 151 19.37 -2.98 -4.30
C GLY A 151 18.02 -2.97 -5.03
N LEU A 152 16.91 -2.97 -4.30
CA LEU A 152 15.58 -2.99 -4.92
C LEU A 152 15.33 -1.76 -5.79
N ASP A 153 15.78 -0.59 -5.35
CA ASP A 153 15.62 0.66 -6.09
C ASP A 153 16.28 0.63 -7.47
N THR A 154 17.37 -0.11 -7.64
CA THR A 154 18.05 -0.22 -8.94
C THR A 154 17.20 -0.97 -9.96
N VAL A 155 16.50 -2.02 -9.54
CA VAL A 155 15.62 -2.79 -10.42
C VAL A 155 14.40 -1.95 -10.81
N VAL A 156 13.79 -1.29 -9.84
CA VAL A 156 12.57 -0.49 -10.07
C VAL A 156 12.88 0.71 -10.97
N SER A 157 14.02 1.37 -10.77
CA SER A 157 14.43 2.52 -11.59
C SER A 157 14.78 2.12 -13.02
N ALA A 158 15.43 0.96 -13.21
CA ALA A 158 15.82 0.47 -14.53
C ALA A 158 14.60 0.15 -15.41
N GLU A 159 13.51 -0.30 -14.79
CA GLU A 159 12.26 -0.65 -15.47
C GLU A 159 11.36 0.57 -15.70
N GLY A 160 11.71 1.68 -15.08
CA GLY A 160 10.92 2.87 -15.02
C GLY A 160 10.73 3.70 -16.15
#